data_1b61f586d98870ee4cb0175f1f3f11f6
#
_entry.id   1b61f586d98870ee4cb0175f1f3f11f6
#
_cell.length_a   1.000
_cell.length_b   1.000
_cell.length_c   1.000
_cell.angle_alpha   90.00
_cell.angle_beta   90.00
_cell.angle_gamma   90.00
#
_symmetry.space_group_name_H-M   'P 1'
#
loop_
_entity.id
_entity.type
_entity.pdbx_description
1 polymer ?
#
loop_
_entity_poly.entity_id
_entity_poly.type
_entity_poly.pdbx_seq_one_letter_code
_entity_poly.pdbx_strand_id
1 'polypeptide(L)'
;MSDTDTPARQDGVVAAERSFQELRDRLLSLSQQFAKANGGDWEKAERFFSLSKKVDQLREQMSITTTEIKSSGKAEAHDIGDAQAMSLPAVARRKSKKDYPKYSVHSDVLIKTGLSRDRRTEYEHAIPKPEFEAVVRRLGELGGRKHFVAEDVLGKVQCPSYQGYLVLSLLKERGLLAIPRRGFYAIRRPKQFAADSQSIWDSLAA
;
A
#
# COMPACT_ATOMS: atom_id res chain seq x y z
N MET A 1 28.01 -37.18 7.13
CA MET A 1 26.97 -36.49 7.93
C MET A 1 26.35 -35.51 6.99
N SER A 2 25.48 -35.87 6.35
CA SER A 2 24.03 -35.93 6.08
C SER A 2 23.58 -34.64 5.36
N ASP A 3 23.75 -34.61 4.01
CA ASP A 3 23.09 -33.68 3.09
C ASP A 3 21.65 -34.16 2.83
N THR A 4 20.68 -33.79 3.68
CA THR A 4 19.28 -34.19 3.52
C THR A 4 18.29 -33.04 3.40
N ASP A 5 18.76 -31.81 3.12
CA ASP A 5 17.85 -30.61 3.17
C ASP A 5 17.48 -30.02 1.79
N THR A 6 17.91 -30.66 0.67
CA THR A 6 17.72 -30.07 -0.67
C THR A 6 16.39 -30.41 -1.37
N PRO A 7 15.74 -31.59 -1.20
CA PRO A 7 14.51 -31.89 -1.95
C PRO A 7 13.27 -31.09 -1.50
N ALA A 8 13.07 -30.86 -0.22
CA ALA A 8 11.85 -30.19 0.30
C ALA A 8 11.70 -28.75 -0.14
N ARG A 9 12.80 -28.03 -0.38
CA ARG A 9 12.76 -26.64 -0.90
C ARG A 9 12.39 -26.57 -2.38
N GLN A 10 12.80 -27.53 -3.18
CA GLN A 10 12.45 -27.59 -4.61
C GLN A 10 10.96 -27.87 -4.80
N ASP A 11 10.40 -28.78 -4.03
CA ASP A 11 8.97 -29.11 -4.08
C ASP A 11 8.09 -27.89 -3.72
N GLY A 12 8.51 -27.06 -2.76
CA GLY A 12 7.80 -25.84 -2.39
C GLY A 12 7.76 -24.79 -3.50
N VAL A 13 8.84 -24.62 -4.26
CA VAL A 13 8.90 -23.67 -5.38
C VAL A 13 8.01 -24.13 -6.53
N VAL A 14 8.06 -25.40 -6.88
CA VAL A 14 7.23 -26.01 -7.93
C VAL A 14 5.75 -25.94 -7.57
N ALA A 15 5.39 -26.16 -6.31
CA ALA A 15 4.03 -26.03 -5.83
C ALA A 15 3.53 -24.59 -5.92
N ALA A 16 4.37 -23.62 -5.56
CA ALA A 16 4.05 -22.20 -5.66
C ALA A 16 3.85 -21.76 -7.13
N GLU A 17 4.73 -22.19 -8.04
CA GLU A 17 4.58 -21.88 -9.47
C GLU A 17 3.27 -22.42 -10.05
N ARG A 18 2.90 -23.67 -9.69
CA ARG A 18 1.62 -24.26 -10.09
C ARG A 18 0.43 -23.43 -9.57
N SER A 19 0.46 -23.00 -8.32
CA SER A 19 -0.59 -22.19 -7.72
C SER A 19 -0.75 -20.83 -8.41
N PHE A 20 0.36 -20.18 -8.82
CA PHE A 20 0.31 -18.94 -9.59
C PHE A 20 -0.29 -19.16 -10.98
N GLN A 21 0.06 -20.25 -11.64
CA GLN A 21 -0.50 -20.57 -12.94
C GLN A 21 -2.01 -20.82 -12.86
N GLU A 22 -2.46 -21.59 -11.89
CA GLU A 22 -3.89 -21.86 -11.66
C GLU A 22 -4.67 -20.58 -11.36
N LEU A 23 -4.12 -19.70 -10.52
CA LEU A 23 -4.75 -18.41 -10.21
C LEU A 23 -4.87 -17.52 -11.44
N ARG A 24 -3.81 -17.42 -12.24
CA ARG A 24 -3.81 -16.67 -13.50
C ARG A 24 -4.88 -17.17 -14.46
N ASP A 25 -4.93 -18.49 -14.70
CA ASP A 25 -5.87 -19.10 -15.63
C ASP A 25 -7.32 -18.91 -15.19
N ARG A 26 -7.58 -18.95 -13.88
CA ARG A 26 -8.88 -18.64 -13.29
C ARG A 26 -9.28 -17.18 -13.50
N LEU A 27 -8.36 -16.22 -13.33
CA LEU A 27 -8.61 -14.80 -13.56
C LEU A 27 -8.89 -14.52 -15.05
N LEU A 28 -8.17 -15.16 -15.98
CA LEU A 28 -8.42 -15.05 -17.41
C LEU A 28 -9.80 -15.62 -17.80
N SER A 29 -10.16 -16.77 -17.24
CA SER A 29 -11.48 -17.36 -17.44
C SER A 29 -12.60 -16.43 -16.97
N LEU A 30 -12.48 -15.85 -15.79
CA LEU A 30 -13.43 -14.87 -15.25
C LEU A 30 -13.51 -13.64 -16.16
N SER A 31 -12.38 -13.09 -16.60
CA SER A 31 -12.35 -11.97 -17.54
C SER A 31 -13.16 -12.28 -18.82
N GLN A 32 -12.95 -13.46 -19.41
CA GLN A 32 -13.68 -13.88 -20.62
C GLN A 32 -15.17 -14.09 -20.34
N GLN A 33 -15.55 -14.63 -19.18
CA GLN A 33 -16.96 -14.80 -18.81
C GLN A 33 -17.68 -13.46 -18.70
N PHE A 34 -17.06 -12.45 -18.05
CA PHE A 34 -17.66 -11.12 -17.94
C PHE A 34 -17.69 -10.39 -19.28
N ALA A 35 -16.71 -10.57 -20.15
CA ALA A 35 -16.72 -10.00 -21.49
C ALA A 35 -17.82 -10.61 -22.40
N LYS A 36 -18.14 -11.89 -22.20
CA LYS A 36 -19.16 -12.62 -23.00
C LYS A 36 -20.58 -12.51 -22.46
N ALA A 37 -20.77 -12.05 -21.22
CA ALA A 37 -22.09 -11.90 -20.63
C ALA A 37 -22.95 -10.92 -21.46
N ASN A 38 -24.24 -11.20 -21.59
CA ASN A 38 -25.18 -10.35 -22.33
C ASN A 38 -25.20 -8.94 -21.73
N GLY A 39 -24.65 -7.97 -22.49
CA GLY A 39 -24.43 -6.60 -22.03
C GLY A 39 -23.00 -6.29 -21.59
N GLY A 40 -22.10 -7.28 -21.56
CA GLY A 40 -20.65 -7.23 -21.32
C GLY A 40 -20.22 -6.27 -20.22
N ASP A 41 -19.97 -6.78 -19.03
CA ASP A 41 -19.35 -5.95 -17.95
C ASP A 41 -17.84 -5.82 -18.24
N TRP A 42 -17.52 -4.96 -19.21
CA TRP A 42 -16.15 -4.72 -19.69
C TRP A 42 -15.24 -4.20 -18.57
N GLU A 43 -15.77 -3.43 -17.63
CA GLU A 43 -14.99 -2.92 -16.51
C GLU A 43 -14.51 -4.04 -15.59
N LYS A 44 -15.38 -5.00 -15.28
CA LYS A 44 -14.99 -6.19 -14.52
C LYS A 44 -14.05 -7.09 -15.29
N ALA A 45 -14.31 -7.29 -16.60
CA ALA A 45 -13.44 -8.08 -17.45
C ALA A 45 -12.02 -7.51 -17.49
N GLU A 46 -11.86 -6.20 -17.64
CA GLU A 46 -10.57 -5.52 -17.62
C GLU A 46 -9.86 -5.61 -16.27
N ARG A 47 -10.60 -5.50 -15.16
CA ARG A 47 -10.04 -5.68 -13.83
C ARG A 47 -9.45 -7.07 -13.63
N PHE A 48 -10.16 -8.13 -14.03
CA PHE A 48 -9.64 -9.50 -13.94
C PHE A 48 -8.43 -9.72 -14.86
N PHE A 49 -8.45 -9.17 -16.06
CA PHE A 49 -7.31 -9.20 -16.96
C PHE A 49 -6.08 -8.47 -16.40
N SER A 50 -6.27 -7.31 -15.78
CA SER A 50 -5.20 -6.58 -15.13
C SER A 50 -4.62 -7.34 -13.93
N LEU A 51 -5.47 -8.04 -13.16
CA LEU A 51 -5.03 -8.90 -12.07
C LEU A 51 -4.22 -10.09 -12.57
N SER A 52 -4.61 -10.73 -13.69
CA SER A 52 -3.83 -11.82 -14.27
C SER A 52 -2.41 -11.39 -14.67
N LYS A 53 -2.26 -10.19 -15.24
CA LYS A 53 -0.94 -9.60 -15.54
C LYS A 53 -0.09 -9.37 -14.29
N LYS A 54 -0.69 -8.94 -13.18
CA LYS A 54 0.03 -8.79 -11.90
C LYS A 54 0.51 -10.13 -11.34
N VAL A 55 -0.27 -11.18 -11.52
CA VAL A 55 0.14 -12.54 -11.14
C VAL A 55 1.36 -12.97 -11.95
N ASP A 56 1.39 -12.72 -13.26
CA ASP A 56 2.55 -13.00 -14.12
C ASP A 56 3.80 -12.22 -13.66
N GLN A 57 3.67 -10.95 -13.34
CA GLN A 57 4.79 -10.13 -12.81
C GLN A 57 5.34 -10.68 -11.48
N LEU A 58 4.47 -11.09 -10.56
CA LEU A 58 4.89 -11.69 -9.29
C LEU A 58 5.61 -13.02 -9.50
N ARG A 59 5.14 -13.85 -10.43
CA ARG A 59 5.79 -15.10 -10.80
C ARG A 59 7.19 -14.86 -11.34
N GLU A 60 7.36 -13.88 -12.24
CA GLU A 60 8.65 -13.51 -12.79
C GLU A 60 9.62 -13.02 -11.70
N GLN A 61 9.17 -12.17 -10.79
CA GLN A 61 9.98 -11.72 -9.65
C GLN A 61 10.43 -12.88 -8.75
N MET A 62 9.56 -13.84 -8.47
CA MET A 62 9.93 -15.04 -7.72
C MET A 62 10.96 -15.90 -8.44
N SER A 63 10.85 -16.06 -9.75
CA SER A 63 11.80 -16.82 -10.56
C SER A 63 13.20 -16.19 -10.52
N ILE A 64 13.30 -14.87 -10.64
CA ILE A 64 14.57 -14.13 -10.54
C ILE A 64 15.21 -14.34 -9.17
N THR A 65 14.45 -14.15 -8.09
CA THR A 65 14.94 -14.33 -6.71
C THR A 65 15.43 -15.77 -6.45
N THR A 66 14.75 -16.76 -7.01
CA THR A 66 15.14 -18.18 -6.88
C THR A 66 16.44 -18.46 -7.63
N THR A 67 16.68 -17.80 -8.77
CA THR A 67 17.90 -17.93 -9.56
C THR A 67 19.09 -17.28 -8.87
N GLU A 68 18.90 -16.11 -8.26
CA GLU A 68 19.94 -15.41 -7.49
C GLU A 68 20.37 -16.21 -6.25
N ILE A 69 19.43 -16.86 -5.56
CA ILE A 69 19.75 -17.73 -4.41
C ILE A 69 20.56 -18.95 -4.85
N LYS A 70 20.28 -19.53 -6.03
CA LYS A 70 21.04 -20.67 -6.59
C LYS A 70 22.44 -20.28 -7.05
N SER A 71 22.64 -19.08 -7.60
CA SER A 71 23.94 -18.59 -8.05
C SER A 71 24.87 -18.20 -6.89
N SER A 72 24.32 -17.75 -5.77
CA SER A 72 25.07 -17.40 -4.56
C SER A 72 25.56 -18.60 -3.75
N GLY A 73 25.08 -19.81 -4.05
CA GLY A 73 25.46 -21.05 -3.34
C GLY A 73 26.70 -21.77 -3.88
N LYS A 74 27.38 -21.25 -4.92
CA LYS A 74 28.54 -21.88 -5.55
C LYS A 74 29.77 -20.96 -5.50
N ALA A 75 30.22 -20.62 -4.30
CA ALA A 75 31.51 -20.02 -4.07
C ALA A 75 32.39 -21.00 -3.26
N GLU A 76 33.50 -21.30 -3.84
CA GLU A 76 34.52 -22.26 -3.50
C GLU A 76 34.99 -22.21 -2.04
N ALA A 77 35.24 -23.38 -1.47
CA ALA A 77 35.97 -23.53 -0.24
C ALA A 77 37.43 -23.07 -0.45
N HIS A 78 37.75 -21.86 -0.03
CA HIS A 78 39.11 -21.42 0.23
C HIS A 78 39.33 -21.39 1.74
N ASP A 79 40.25 -22.22 2.15
CA ASP A 79 40.88 -22.24 3.45
C ASP A 79 41.46 -20.90 3.83
N ILE A 80 40.93 -20.24 4.84
CA ILE A 80 41.56 -19.10 5.50
C ILE A 80 41.26 -19.22 7.00
N GLY A 81 42.32 -19.48 7.73
CA GLY A 81 42.40 -19.24 9.15
C GLY A 81 42.15 -17.78 9.50
N ASP A 82 41.71 -17.57 10.72
CA ASP A 82 41.46 -16.38 11.52
C ASP A 82 39.98 -15.99 11.65
N ALA A 83 39.51 -16.28 12.84
CA ALA A 83 38.20 -15.96 13.35
C ALA A 83 38.02 -14.45 13.49
N GLN A 84 37.51 -13.79 12.42
CA GLN A 84 36.76 -12.57 12.58
C GLN A 84 35.26 -12.93 12.66
N ALA A 85 34.68 -12.73 13.83
CA ALA A 85 33.26 -12.86 14.07
C ALA A 85 32.52 -11.95 13.08
N MET A 86 32.07 -12.52 11.94
CA MET A 86 31.14 -11.87 11.05
C MET A 86 29.85 -11.64 11.82
N SER A 87 29.63 -10.39 12.22
CA SER A 87 28.35 -9.97 12.78
C SER A 87 27.27 -10.24 11.73
N LEU A 88 26.42 -11.20 12.02
CA LEU A 88 25.17 -11.45 11.26
C LEU A 88 24.47 -10.11 11.04
N PRO A 89 23.97 -9.81 9.82
CA PRO A 89 23.24 -8.58 9.59
C PRO A 89 22.15 -8.46 10.63
N ALA A 90 22.20 -7.41 11.41
CA ALA A 90 21.28 -7.17 12.51
C ALA A 90 19.86 -7.28 11.98
N VAL A 91 19.13 -8.31 12.41
CA VAL A 91 17.72 -8.49 12.07
C VAL A 91 17.01 -7.19 12.43
N ALA A 92 16.54 -6.45 11.41
CA ALA A 92 15.95 -5.14 11.59
C ALA A 92 14.89 -5.21 12.70
N ARG A 93 15.14 -4.51 13.81
CA ARG A 93 14.22 -4.47 14.96
C ARG A 93 12.87 -3.99 14.47
N ARG A 94 11.79 -4.67 14.87
CA ARG A 94 10.42 -4.22 14.58
C ARG A 94 10.18 -2.84 15.17
N LYS A 95 9.80 -1.89 14.32
CA LYS A 95 9.51 -0.51 14.73
C LYS A 95 8.24 -0.43 15.57
N SER A 96 8.18 0.54 16.50
CA SER A 96 6.99 0.75 17.33
C SER A 96 5.82 1.28 16.49
N LYS A 97 4.64 0.68 16.63
CA LYS A 97 3.42 1.15 15.96
C LYS A 97 2.93 2.50 16.53
N LYS A 98 3.35 2.89 17.73
CA LYS A 98 2.93 4.13 18.40
C LYS A 98 3.43 5.38 17.68
N ASP A 99 4.54 5.26 16.93
CA ASP A 99 5.18 6.38 16.25
C ASP A 99 4.63 6.61 14.84
N TYR A 100 3.63 5.82 14.41
CA TYR A 100 3.06 5.88 13.06
C TYR A 100 1.53 5.96 13.07
N PRO A 101 0.95 6.63 12.05
CA PRO A 101 1.61 7.29 10.93
C PRO A 101 2.29 8.61 11.33
N LYS A 102 3.36 9.00 10.61
CA LYS A 102 3.97 10.33 10.68
C LYS A 102 3.50 11.16 9.50
N TYR A 103 3.38 12.45 9.69
CA TYR A 103 3.03 13.41 8.64
C TYR A 103 4.04 14.54 8.64
N SER A 104 4.48 14.96 7.46
CA SER A 104 5.34 16.12 7.22
C SER A 104 4.97 16.78 5.91
N VAL A 105 5.34 18.05 5.75
CA VAL A 105 5.20 18.78 4.49
C VAL A 105 6.58 19.22 4.04
N HIS A 106 6.92 18.91 2.78
CA HIS A 106 8.16 19.30 2.15
C HIS A 106 7.85 19.81 0.74
N SER A 107 8.34 21.01 0.41
CA SER A 107 8.17 21.61 -0.94
C SER A 107 6.72 21.55 -1.45
N ASP A 108 5.75 21.94 -0.61
CA ASP A 108 4.30 21.89 -0.91
C ASP A 108 3.75 20.47 -1.19
N VAL A 109 4.40 19.44 -0.68
CA VAL A 109 3.92 18.07 -0.73
C VAL A 109 3.73 17.54 0.69
N LEU A 110 2.52 17.10 1.03
CA LEU A 110 2.22 16.39 2.27
C LEU A 110 2.63 14.93 2.11
N ILE A 111 3.50 14.47 2.99
CA ILE A 111 3.99 13.09 3.04
C ILE A 111 3.43 12.41 4.29
N LYS A 112 2.86 11.24 4.10
CA LYS A 112 2.47 10.33 5.17
C LYS A 112 3.41 9.14 5.16
N THR A 113 4.20 8.97 6.20
CA THR A 113 5.02 7.79 6.41
C THR A 113 4.26 6.79 7.28
N GLY A 114 4.04 5.60 6.79
CA GLY A 114 3.38 4.51 7.47
C GLY A 114 4.31 3.32 7.68
N LEU A 115 3.87 2.34 8.46
CA LEU A 115 4.57 1.07 8.69
C LEU A 115 3.89 -0.04 7.90
N SER A 116 4.69 -0.87 7.22
CA SER A 116 4.26 -2.11 6.61
C SER A 116 3.64 -3.06 7.65
N ARG A 117 2.91 -4.07 7.18
CA ARG A 117 2.23 -5.04 8.06
C ARG A 117 3.19 -5.81 8.97
N ASP A 118 4.39 -6.09 8.49
CA ASP A 118 5.46 -6.77 9.23
C ASP A 118 6.22 -5.85 10.20
N ARG A 119 5.98 -4.52 10.15
CA ARG A 119 6.62 -3.48 10.95
C ARG A 119 8.14 -3.35 10.73
N ARG A 120 8.65 -3.80 9.60
CA ARG A 120 10.08 -3.74 9.28
C ARG A 120 10.39 -2.60 8.32
N THR A 121 9.51 -2.36 7.37
CA THR A 121 9.66 -1.34 6.32
C THR A 121 8.68 -0.19 6.50
N GLU A 122 9.12 0.99 6.21
CA GLU A 122 8.28 2.18 6.07
C GLU A 122 7.83 2.32 4.62
N TYR A 123 6.65 2.88 4.43
CA TYR A 123 6.15 3.27 3.13
C TYR A 123 5.66 4.72 3.19
N GLU A 124 5.72 5.41 2.07
CA GLU A 124 5.31 6.80 1.97
C GLU A 124 4.18 6.96 0.96
N HIS A 125 3.26 7.83 1.30
CA HIS A 125 2.23 8.34 0.40
C HIS A 125 2.33 9.85 0.38
N ALA A 126 2.28 10.43 -0.81
CA ALA A 126 2.42 11.85 -1.02
C ALA A 126 1.16 12.44 -1.66
N ILE A 127 0.84 13.68 -1.28
CA ILE A 127 -0.20 14.48 -1.92
C ILE A 127 0.30 15.93 -2.08
N PRO A 128 0.29 16.50 -3.29
CA PRO A 128 0.60 17.90 -3.51
C PRO A 128 -0.45 18.82 -2.84
N LYS A 129 -0.05 20.05 -2.55
CA LYS A 129 -0.90 21.05 -1.90
C LYS A 129 -2.22 21.35 -2.64
N PRO A 130 -2.23 21.50 -3.97
CA PRO A 130 -3.48 21.76 -4.71
C PRO A 130 -4.54 20.65 -4.50
N GLU A 131 -4.13 19.38 -4.50
CA GLU A 131 -5.01 18.24 -4.28
C GLU A 131 -5.50 18.19 -2.82
N PHE A 132 -4.62 18.49 -1.86
CA PHE A 132 -5.01 18.62 -0.46
C PHE A 132 -6.09 19.71 -0.31
N GLU A 133 -5.86 20.90 -0.86
CA GLU A 133 -6.82 22.02 -0.82
C GLU A 133 -8.14 21.68 -1.53
N ALA A 134 -8.09 20.95 -2.65
CA ALA A 134 -9.28 20.50 -3.35
C ALA A 134 -10.14 19.55 -2.49
N VAL A 135 -9.50 18.63 -1.76
CA VAL A 135 -10.19 17.74 -0.82
C VAL A 135 -10.77 18.51 0.35
N VAL A 136 -10.01 19.46 0.94
CA VAL A 136 -10.47 20.30 2.06
C VAL A 136 -11.65 21.19 1.63
N ARG A 137 -11.59 21.81 0.46
CA ARG A 137 -12.69 22.61 -0.09
C ARG A 137 -13.95 21.76 -0.26
N ARG A 138 -13.81 20.56 -0.84
CA ARG A 138 -14.94 19.64 -1.00
C ARG A 138 -15.54 19.22 0.33
N LEU A 139 -14.73 18.97 1.33
CA LEU A 139 -15.20 18.68 2.69
C LEU A 139 -15.94 19.88 3.28
N GLY A 140 -15.45 21.11 3.07
CA GLY A 140 -16.13 22.34 3.51
C GLY A 140 -17.55 22.47 2.94
N GLU A 141 -17.77 22.11 1.66
CA GLU A 141 -19.09 22.06 1.03
C GLU A 141 -20.04 21.08 1.70
N LEU A 142 -19.49 19.99 2.27
CA LEU A 142 -20.27 18.99 3.01
C LEU A 142 -20.50 19.35 4.48
N GLY A 143 -19.93 20.46 4.94
CA GLY A 143 -19.98 20.89 6.34
C GLY A 143 -21.39 21.09 6.93
N GLY A 144 -22.40 21.33 6.06
CA GLY A 144 -23.81 21.41 6.46
C GLY A 144 -24.48 20.02 6.66
N ARG A 145 -23.86 18.94 6.25
CA ARG A 145 -24.40 17.58 6.39
C ARG A 145 -24.06 16.99 7.75
N LYS A 146 -25.04 16.30 8.36
CA LYS A 146 -24.79 15.60 9.62
C LYS A 146 -23.72 14.50 9.46
N HIS A 147 -23.73 13.78 8.34
CA HIS A 147 -22.80 12.70 8.01
C HIS A 147 -22.58 12.63 6.49
N PHE A 148 -21.42 12.16 6.06
CA PHE A 148 -21.08 11.88 4.67
C PHE A 148 -20.21 10.62 4.61
N VAL A 149 -20.07 10.02 3.44
CA VAL A 149 -19.16 8.89 3.16
C VAL A 149 -17.93 9.37 2.38
N ALA A 150 -16.88 8.59 2.34
CA ALA A 150 -15.65 8.96 1.63
C ALA A 150 -15.91 9.22 0.14
N GLU A 151 -16.80 8.49 -0.49
CA GLU A 151 -17.18 8.57 -1.89
C GLU A 151 -17.81 9.95 -2.24
N ASP A 152 -18.52 10.59 -1.30
CA ASP A 152 -19.07 11.94 -1.48
C ASP A 152 -17.97 13.00 -1.70
N VAL A 153 -16.76 12.71 -1.24
CA VAL A 153 -15.57 13.54 -1.39
C VAL A 153 -14.76 13.09 -2.60
N LEU A 154 -14.33 11.82 -2.60
CA LEU A 154 -13.40 11.26 -3.57
C LEU A 154 -13.96 11.21 -4.99
N GLY A 155 -15.27 10.98 -5.14
CA GLY A 155 -15.94 10.98 -6.43
C GLY A 155 -16.08 12.36 -7.08
N LYS A 156 -15.71 13.46 -6.39
CA LYS A 156 -15.85 14.83 -6.86
C LYS A 156 -14.52 15.60 -6.96
N VAL A 157 -13.44 15.00 -6.53
CA VAL A 157 -12.09 15.59 -6.57
C VAL A 157 -11.24 14.79 -7.57
N GLN A 158 -10.54 15.51 -8.46
CA GLN A 158 -9.66 14.90 -9.45
C GLN A 158 -8.31 14.56 -8.82
N CYS A 159 -8.30 13.59 -7.90
CA CYS A 159 -7.08 13.03 -7.35
C CYS A 159 -7.21 11.51 -7.18
N PRO A 160 -6.10 10.77 -7.16
CA PRO A 160 -6.12 9.34 -6.84
C PRO A 160 -6.77 9.08 -5.49
N SER A 161 -7.61 8.05 -5.39
CA SER A 161 -8.39 7.76 -4.18
C SER A 161 -7.52 7.62 -2.91
N TYR A 162 -6.31 7.07 -3.03
CA TYR A 162 -5.39 6.92 -1.90
C TYR A 162 -4.96 8.27 -1.30
N GLN A 163 -4.80 9.31 -2.15
CA GLN A 163 -4.48 10.67 -1.71
C GLN A 163 -5.63 11.28 -0.89
N GLY A 164 -6.85 11.13 -1.38
CA GLY A 164 -8.02 11.58 -0.62
C GLY A 164 -8.17 10.87 0.74
N TYR A 165 -7.94 9.56 0.79
CA TYR A 165 -7.91 8.83 2.06
C TYR A 165 -6.76 9.26 2.99
N LEU A 166 -5.63 9.70 2.43
CA LEU A 166 -4.53 10.27 3.21
C LEU A 166 -5.02 11.54 3.94
N VAL A 167 -5.69 12.46 3.22
CA VAL A 167 -6.23 13.69 3.81
C VAL A 167 -7.29 13.38 4.87
N LEU A 168 -8.26 12.49 4.57
CA LEU A 168 -9.27 12.08 5.55
C LEU A 168 -8.65 11.49 6.82
N SER A 169 -7.58 10.70 6.67
CA SER A 169 -6.84 10.11 7.79
C SER A 169 -6.17 11.18 8.64
N LEU A 170 -5.45 12.13 8.02
CA LEU A 170 -4.82 13.26 8.71
C LEU A 170 -5.83 14.11 9.48
N LEU A 171 -6.91 14.55 8.81
CA LEU A 171 -7.92 15.40 9.41
C LEU A 171 -8.66 14.70 10.57
N LYS A 172 -8.86 13.38 10.48
CA LYS A 172 -9.37 12.57 11.57
C LYS A 172 -8.40 12.55 12.75
N GLU A 173 -7.13 12.29 12.53
CA GLU A 173 -6.11 12.25 13.60
C GLU A 173 -5.94 13.61 14.28
N ARG A 174 -6.04 14.68 13.52
CA ARG A 174 -6.02 16.06 14.05
C ARG A 174 -7.36 16.50 14.66
N GLY A 175 -8.35 15.60 14.69
CA GLY A 175 -9.62 15.83 15.37
C GLY A 175 -10.61 16.73 14.64
N LEU A 176 -10.39 17.09 13.35
CA LEU A 176 -11.33 17.85 12.55
C LEU A 176 -12.49 17.00 12.05
N LEU A 177 -12.23 15.71 11.82
CA LEU A 177 -13.25 14.74 11.43
C LEU A 177 -13.54 13.77 12.57
N ALA A 178 -14.81 13.43 12.76
CA ALA A 178 -15.27 12.34 13.60
C ALA A 178 -15.73 11.18 12.73
N ILE A 179 -15.69 9.95 13.27
CA ILE A 179 -16.30 8.75 12.69
C ILE A 179 -17.45 8.33 13.60
N PRO A 180 -18.68 8.82 13.40
CA PRO A 180 -19.82 8.49 14.26
C PRO A 180 -20.23 7.02 14.15
N ARG A 181 -20.02 6.41 12.99
CA ARG A 181 -20.14 4.97 12.76
C ARG A 181 -19.20 4.55 11.62
N ARG A 182 -18.92 3.26 11.50
CA ARG A 182 -18.04 2.72 10.44
C ARG A 182 -18.48 3.18 9.05
N GLY A 183 -17.53 3.77 8.28
CA GLY A 183 -17.76 4.26 6.91
C GLY A 183 -18.35 5.68 6.83
N PHE A 184 -18.75 6.30 7.95
CA PHE A 184 -19.33 7.63 7.96
C PHE A 184 -18.43 8.63 8.66
N TYR A 185 -18.33 9.81 8.09
CA TYR A 185 -17.57 10.96 8.61
C TYR A 185 -18.50 12.09 8.99
N ALA A 186 -18.07 12.92 9.93
CA ALA A 186 -18.73 14.16 10.30
C ALA A 186 -17.67 15.23 10.59
N ILE A 187 -17.90 16.45 10.15
CA ILE A 187 -17.05 17.62 10.45
C ILE A 187 -17.42 18.15 11.82
N ARG A 188 -16.43 18.26 12.71
CA ARG A 188 -16.68 18.69 14.10
C ARG A 188 -16.99 20.19 14.22
N ARG A 189 -16.29 21.03 13.43
CA ARG A 189 -16.39 22.50 13.47
C ARG A 189 -16.54 23.06 12.06
N PRO A 190 -17.72 22.95 11.41
CA PRO A 190 -17.87 23.32 10.01
C PRO A 190 -17.47 24.77 9.69
N LYS A 191 -17.80 25.71 10.58
CA LYS A 191 -17.51 27.15 10.36
C LYS A 191 -16.02 27.49 10.35
N GLN A 192 -15.20 26.72 11.07
CA GLN A 192 -13.76 26.93 11.23
C GLN A 192 -12.93 25.93 10.43
N PHE A 193 -13.59 24.99 9.76
CA PHE A 193 -12.95 23.83 9.16
C PHE A 193 -11.84 24.19 8.17
N ALA A 194 -12.06 25.16 7.30
CA ALA A 194 -11.07 25.60 6.32
C ALA A 194 -9.84 26.22 7.00
N ALA A 195 -10.03 27.12 7.98
CA ALA A 195 -8.95 27.74 8.73
C ALA A 195 -8.16 26.73 9.56
N ASP A 196 -8.87 25.82 10.26
CA ASP A 196 -8.24 24.74 11.03
C ASP A 196 -7.42 23.80 10.13
N SER A 197 -7.92 23.49 8.93
CA SER A 197 -7.21 22.66 7.97
C SER A 197 -5.92 23.33 7.45
N GLN A 198 -5.97 24.63 7.18
CA GLN A 198 -4.78 25.39 6.78
C GLN A 198 -3.76 25.44 7.91
N SER A 199 -4.21 25.69 9.14
CA SER A 199 -3.31 25.67 10.32
C SER A 199 -2.61 24.34 10.52
N ILE A 200 -3.28 23.20 10.22
CA ILE A 200 -2.64 21.88 10.23
C ILE A 200 -1.55 21.80 9.17
N TRP A 201 -1.82 22.24 7.95
CA TRP A 201 -0.83 22.28 6.88
C TRP A 201 0.41 23.07 7.29
N ASP A 202 0.21 24.29 7.77
CA ASP A 202 1.29 25.19 8.18
C ASP A 202 2.12 24.60 9.34
N SER A 203 1.47 23.94 10.29
CA SER A 203 2.15 23.25 11.41
C SER A 203 2.99 22.05 10.99
N LEU A 204 2.73 21.47 9.83
CA LEU A 204 3.50 20.34 9.28
C LEU A 204 4.62 20.80 8.34
N ALA A 205 4.56 22.05 7.85
CA ALA A 205 5.55 22.68 6.98
C ALA A 205 6.66 23.41 7.76
N ALA A 206 6.43 23.66 9.07
CA ALA A 206 7.39 24.29 9.99
C ALA A 206 8.44 23.28 10.49
#